data_9b6548fa379272e777a6c2ceb85697c2
#
_entry.id   9b6548fa379272e777a6c2ceb85697c2
#
_cell.length_a   1.000
_cell.length_b   1.000
_cell.length_c   1.000
_cell.angle_alpha   90.00
_cell.angle_beta   90.00
_cell.angle_gamma   90.00
#
_symmetry.space_group_name_H-M   'P 1'
#
loop_
_entity.id
_entity.type
_entity.pdbx_description
1 polymer ?
#
loop_
_entity_poly.entity_id
_entity_poly.type
_entity_poly.pdbx_seq_one_letter_code
_entity_poly.pdbx_strand_id
1 'polypeptide(L)'
;MQFHEEFLCTYRRNNYISKKSVIPFVFAVCAFVFCSFSAGAEIYEFGGKTGWSEVNVRNGITTGKGRFGFECLELETNSSQPDDFTDCLLDFENSKIYDKAGKYKIKSSGVYFSKKTALGKTSVLSRGRGGIDIQGDETSLFGSEGPAGSFVIDFWICPSTVENGEVLLNWRSSKNIGGQVFYQLISTSFYKNKVITLFSNIFEGYTENNGDVSLSSSRTIIPNQWSHHLISFEEQTGILEYRIDGQLEDIKYLTDTGHEGGTVCNAVMGVAAELRIVPSYIGLLDDFRILRSYTDFNREDNSENIRVGLPEHYKISGGRFESIPVLTKEGTVINKVFAEVYEPSQTEVCLYVRAGDNYFNWTEDYPEWIPVVSGQEIENLSGLYFQVAAELFPDGGGQKTPSVTEIKVEYTTLPEPFPPYKISVEKGDGQVTLSWSYSVDDSAGGYYIYYGNRPGEYLGRSAVQGASPVNVGNVTSATLTGLKNGVIYYFAVAAYSKLDERICGALSKEVYARPERKR
;
A
#
# COMPACT_ATOMS: atom_id res chain seq x y z
N MET A 1 3.67 -34.50 -4.36
CA MET A 1 4.80 -34.89 -3.55
C MET A 1 5.88 -33.85 -3.79
N GLN A 2 5.81 -32.74 -3.05
CA GLN A 2 6.93 -31.82 -2.81
C GLN A 2 6.44 -30.78 -1.79
N PHE A 3 7.15 -30.68 -0.72
CA PHE A 3 6.86 -29.89 0.47
C PHE A 3 7.14 -28.42 0.20
N HIS A 4 6.20 -27.55 0.56
CA HIS A 4 6.46 -26.16 0.88
C HIS A 4 6.56 -26.04 2.41
N GLU A 5 7.74 -25.67 2.89
CA GLU A 5 7.95 -25.31 4.29
C GLU A 5 7.55 -23.85 4.49
N GLU A 6 6.49 -23.67 5.28
CA GLU A 6 6.12 -22.37 5.85
C GLU A 6 7.04 -22.07 7.04
N PHE A 7 7.79 -21.00 6.96
CA PHE A 7 8.49 -20.43 8.13
C PHE A 7 7.53 -19.52 8.90
N LEU A 8 6.89 -20.10 9.91
CA LEU A 8 6.17 -19.36 10.95
C LEU A 8 7.17 -18.88 12.01
N CYS A 9 7.31 -17.57 12.15
CA CYS A 9 8.05 -16.94 13.23
C CYS A 9 7.23 -17.04 14.54
N THR A 10 7.52 -18.04 15.38
CA THR A 10 6.90 -18.22 16.69
C THR A 10 7.73 -17.58 17.79
N TYR A 11 7.26 -16.47 18.35
CA TYR A 11 7.78 -15.95 19.61
C TYR A 11 6.91 -16.43 20.79
N ARG A 12 7.50 -17.24 21.68
CA ARG A 12 6.84 -17.75 22.90
C ARG A 12 6.72 -16.65 23.96
N ARG A 13 5.49 -16.39 24.40
CA ARG A 13 5.21 -15.70 25.67
C ARG A 13 5.14 -16.72 26.81
N ASN A 14 5.89 -16.50 27.87
CA ASN A 14 5.64 -17.11 29.17
C ASN A 14 4.84 -16.15 30.06
N ASN A 15 3.73 -16.66 30.57
CA ASN A 15 2.85 -16.01 31.55
C ASN A 15 3.45 -16.06 32.95
N TYR A 16 3.23 -15.01 33.73
CA TYR A 16 2.79 -15.19 35.13
C TYR A 16 1.93 -14.00 35.60
N ILE A 17 0.83 -14.34 36.25
CA ILE A 17 -0.27 -13.49 36.73
C ILE A 17 0.07 -12.91 38.10
N SER A 18 -0.25 -11.65 38.35
CA SER A 18 -0.66 -11.17 39.67
C SER A 18 -1.54 -9.92 39.57
N LYS A 19 -2.76 -10.02 40.09
CA LYS A 19 -3.74 -8.94 40.24
C LYS A 19 -3.28 -7.93 41.28
N LYS A 20 -3.32 -6.63 40.95
CA LYS A 20 -3.79 -5.55 41.86
C LYS A 20 -4.12 -4.31 41.05
N SER A 21 -5.31 -3.80 41.27
CA SER A 21 -5.91 -2.59 40.73
C SER A 21 -5.13 -1.34 41.10
N VAL A 22 -4.74 -0.53 40.09
CA VAL A 22 -4.39 0.89 40.24
C VAL A 22 -4.73 1.60 38.92
N ILE A 23 -5.41 2.72 39.04
CA ILE A 23 -5.87 3.64 38.00
C ILE A 23 -4.72 4.01 37.04
N PRO A 24 -4.88 3.92 35.69
CA PRO A 24 -3.82 4.31 34.79
C PRO A 24 -3.84 5.83 34.58
N PHE A 25 -2.85 6.50 35.13
CA PHE A 25 -2.37 7.78 34.63
C PHE A 25 -1.64 7.48 33.32
N VAL A 26 -2.22 7.88 32.20
CA VAL A 26 -1.58 7.78 30.89
C VAL A 26 -0.50 8.85 30.81
N PHE A 27 0.72 8.50 31.14
CA PHE A 27 1.90 9.22 30.69
C PHE A 27 2.24 8.73 29.28
N ALA A 28 1.96 9.56 28.29
CA ALA A 28 2.53 9.41 26.96
C ALA A 28 4.05 9.65 27.07
N VAL A 29 4.81 8.58 27.24
CA VAL A 29 6.28 8.63 27.10
C VAL A 29 6.54 8.73 25.60
N CYS A 30 6.84 9.96 25.12
CA CYS A 30 7.55 10.15 23.87
C CYS A 30 8.92 9.51 24.02
N ALA A 31 9.05 8.26 23.58
CA ALA A 31 10.36 7.64 23.38
C ALA A 31 11.03 8.40 22.21
N PHE A 32 11.82 9.43 22.53
CA PHE A 32 12.86 9.90 21.63
C PHE A 32 13.86 8.74 21.51
N VAL A 33 13.75 7.97 20.45
CA VAL A 33 14.82 7.07 20.05
C VAL A 33 15.99 7.95 19.66
N PHE A 34 16.95 8.13 20.56
CA PHE A 34 18.26 8.67 20.22
C PHE A 34 18.92 7.64 19.31
N CYS A 35 18.80 7.84 18.00
CA CYS A 35 19.62 7.10 17.04
C CYS A 35 21.09 7.46 17.34
N SER A 36 21.85 6.54 17.90
CA SER A 36 23.30 6.62 17.98
C SER A 36 23.85 6.33 16.58
N PHE A 37 24.21 7.39 15.86
CA PHE A 37 24.89 7.24 14.58
C PHE A 37 26.38 6.95 14.81
N SER A 38 26.93 6.02 14.00
CA SER A 38 28.36 5.76 13.99
C SER A 38 29.14 7.01 13.52
N ALA A 39 30.28 7.30 14.14
CA ALA A 39 31.13 8.42 13.69
C ALA A 39 31.63 8.15 12.26
N GLY A 40 31.24 8.99 11.29
CA GLY A 40 31.57 8.84 9.86
C GLY A 40 30.49 8.19 9.02
N ALA A 41 29.31 7.84 9.59
CA ALA A 41 28.18 7.35 8.83
C ALA A 41 27.45 8.49 8.11
N GLU A 42 27.05 8.24 6.88
CA GLU A 42 26.17 9.08 6.07
C GLU A 42 24.73 8.57 6.16
N ILE A 43 23.76 9.45 5.91
CA ILE A 43 22.33 9.12 5.97
C ILE A 43 21.69 9.53 4.66
N TYR A 44 20.92 8.60 4.09
CA TYR A 44 20.02 8.88 2.97
C TYR A 44 18.57 8.79 3.43
N GLU A 45 17.73 9.78 3.05
CA GLU A 45 16.35 9.90 3.54
C GLU A 45 15.35 9.79 2.40
N PHE A 46 14.32 8.95 2.60
CA PHE A 46 13.12 8.86 1.76
C PHE A 46 11.92 9.30 2.59
N GLY A 47 10.99 10.05 2.02
CA GLY A 47 9.82 10.56 2.75
C GLY A 47 10.16 11.74 3.65
N GLY A 48 9.38 11.94 4.73
CA GLY A 48 9.58 13.03 5.66
C GLY A 48 9.59 14.39 4.97
N LYS A 49 10.68 15.14 5.11
CA LYS A 49 10.84 16.46 4.48
C LYS A 49 11.19 16.37 2.98
N THR A 50 11.81 15.29 2.55
CA THR A 50 12.24 15.08 1.15
C THR A 50 11.10 14.61 0.25
N GLY A 51 10.04 14.07 0.86
CA GLY A 51 8.90 13.50 0.15
C GLY A 51 9.20 12.13 -0.48
N TRP A 52 8.26 11.62 -1.27
CA TRP A 52 8.28 10.28 -1.82
C TRP A 52 8.52 10.24 -3.34
N SER A 53 9.20 11.25 -3.91
CA SER A 53 9.49 11.32 -5.36
C SER A 53 10.41 10.20 -5.85
N GLU A 54 11.23 9.64 -4.97
CA GLU A 54 12.21 8.59 -5.27
C GLU A 54 11.68 7.17 -5.05
N VAL A 55 10.38 7.04 -4.86
CA VAL A 55 9.66 5.75 -4.87
C VAL A 55 8.98 5.59 -6.22
N ASN A 56 9.49 4.67 -7.05
CA ASN A 56 9.04 4.45 -8.42
C ASN A 56 8.08 3.26 -8.57
N VAL A 57 8.19 2.24 -7.73
CA VAL A 57 7.26 1.10 -7.69
C VAL A 57 6.26 1.32 -6.57
N ARG A 58 4.97 1.27 -6.90
CA ARG A 58 3.84 1.36 -5.96
C ARG A 58 2.77 0.39 -6.41
N ASN A 59 2.68 -0.73 -5.73
CA ASN A 59 1.64 -1.72 -5.97
C ASN A 59 0.70 -1.74 -4.76
N GLY A 60 -0.54 -1.28 -4.95
CA GLY A 60 -1.51 -1.15 -3.87
C GLY A 60 -1.14 -0.10 -2.81
N ILE A 61 -0.28 0.87 -3.15
CA ILE A 61 0.23 1.92 -2.25
C ILE A 61 -0.14 3.31 -2.79
N THR A 62 -0.63 4.15 -1.93
CA THR A 62 -0.94 5.56 -2.19
C THR A 62 -0.25 6.49 -1.20
N THR A 63 -0.29 7.79 -1.48
CA THR A 63 0.16 8.82 -0.53
C THR A 63 -0.99 9.29 0.33
N GLY A 64 -0.79 9.28 1.65
CA GLY A 64 -1.71 9.78 2.65
C GLY A 64 -1.12 10.95 3.46
N LYS A 65 -1.86 11.37 4.46
CA LYS A 65 -1.43 12.39 5.43
C LYS A 65 -0.85 11.71 6.66
N GLY A 66 0.45 11.71 6.77
CA GLY A 66 1.17 11.21 7.93
C GLY A 66 1.10 12.14 9.14
N ARG A 67 1.74 11.69 10.22
CA ARG A 67 1.91 12.50 11.43
C ARG A 67 2.70 13.78 11.13
N PHE A 68 2.47 14.81 11.90
CA PHE A 68 3.15 16.10 11.80
C PHE A 68 3.01 16.84 10.46
N GLY A 69 2.05 16.41 9.59
CA GLY A 69 1.75 17.07 8.32
C GLY A 69 2.66 16.67 7.16
N PHE A 70 3.56 15.72 7.34
CA PHE A 70 4.30 15.10 6.24
C PHE A 70 3.43 14.12 5.45
N GLU A 71 3.75 13.89 4.20
CA GLU A 71 3.14 12.80 3.42
C GLU A 71 3.65 11.45 3.94
N CYS A 72 2.76 10.47 3.98
CA CYS A 72 3.12 9.08 4.25
C CYS A 72 2.72 8.18 3.09
N LEU A 73 3.30 7.00 3.01
CA LEU A 73 2.82 5.92 2.16
C LEU A 73 1.92 5.00 2.98
N GLU A 74 0.75 4.68 2.43
CA GLU A 74 -0.26 3.83 3.03
C GLU A 74 -0.91 2.95 1.96
N LEU A 75 -1.69 1.94 2.38
CA LEU A 75 -2.40 1.09 1.43
C LEU A 75 -3.44 1.90 0.66
N GLU A 76 -3.56 1.59 -0.62
CA GLU A 76 -4.63 2.09 -1.46
C GLU A 76 -5.95 1.42 -1.06
N THR A 77 -7.03 2.21 -0.95
CA THR A 77 -8.35 1.68 -0.64
C THR A 77 -8.84 0.78 -1.75
N ASN A 78 -9.44 -0.35 -1.36
CA ASN A 78 -10.03 -1.30 -2.29
C ASN A 78 -11.29 -0.70 -2.93
N SER A 79 -11.61 -1.08 -4.15
CA SER A 79 -12.92 -0.83 -4.76
C SER A 79 -13.69 -2.15 -4.84
N SER A 80 -14.97 -2.13 -4.46
CA SER A 80 -15.81 -3.32 -4.51
C SER A 80 -15.89 -3.91 -5.91
N GLN A 81 -15.87 -5.24 -5.98
CA GLN A 81 -16.05 -5.99 -7.22
C GLN A 81 -17.33 -6.83 -7.13
N PRO A 82 -18.08 -6.98 -8.22
CA PRO A 82 -19.25 -7.85 -8.22
C PRO A 82 -18.84 -9.32 -8.06
N ASP A 83 -19.64 -10.06 -7.32
CA ASP A 83 -19.59 -11.51 -7.14
C ASP A 83 -20.91 -12.16 -7.59
N ASP A 84 -21.05 -13.47 -7.40
CA ASP A 84 -22.23 -14.23 -7.81
C ASP A 84 -23.53 -13.82 -7.08
N PHE A 85 -23.41 -13.19 -5.91
CA PHE A 85 -24.53 -12.68 -5.13
C PHE A 85 -24.89 -11.23 -5.47
N THR A 86 -24.05 -10.55 -6.24
CA THR A 86 -24.21 -9.12 -6.51
C THR A 86 -25.42 -8.89 -7.44
N ASP A 87 -26.41 -8.22 -6.90
CA ASP A 87 -27.61 -7.79 -7.64
C ASP A 87 -27.44 -6.37 -8.23
N CYS A 88 -26.78 -5.48 -7.48
CA CYS A 88 -26.41 -4.13 -7.94
C CYS A 88 -25.08 -3.70 -7.30
N LEU A 89 -24.23 -3.01 -8.05
CA LEU A 89 -23.02 -2.37 -7.53
C LEU A 89 -22.75 -1.05 -8.25
N LEU A 90 -22.93 0.06 -7.54
CA LEU A 90 -22.56 1.40 -7.97
C LEU A 90 -21.35 1.87 -7.17
N ASP A 91 -20.15 1.72 -7.71
CA ASP A 91 -18.91 2.11 -7.05
C ASP A 91 -18.43 3.52 -7.39
N PHE A 92 -19.11 4.20 -8.33
CA PHE A 92 -18.83 5.56 -8.80
C PHE A 92 -17.41 5.80 -9.35
N GLU A 93 -16.63 4.77 -9.53
CA GLU A 93 -15.25 4.87 -10.00
C GLU A 93 -15.16 5.45 -11.42
N ASN A 94 -14.02 6.09 -11.71
CA ASN A 94 -13.76 6.77 -12.98
C ASN A 94 -14.79 7.87 -13.31
N SER A 95 -15.46 8.44 -12.30
CA SER A 95 -16.51 9.46 -12.47
C SER A 95 -17.62 9.00 -13.41
N LYS A 96 -18.07 7.76 -13.24
CA LYS A 96 -19.18 7.15 -13.98
C LYS A 96 -20.20 6.57 -13.02
N ILE A 97 -21.46 6.61 -13.41
CA ILE A 97 -22.56 5.97 -12.70
C ILE A 97 -23.09 4.87 -13.61
N TYR A 98 -22.83 3.64 -13.25
CA TYR A 98 -23.36 2.44 -13.92
C TYR A 98 -23.34 1.28 -12.95
N ASP A 99 -24.23 0.33 -13.15
CA ASP A 99 -24.24 -0.90 -12.36
C ASP A 99 -23.19 -1.88 -12.90
N LYS A 100 -22.22 -2.25 -12.09
CA LYS A 100 -21.19 -3.23 -12.44
C LYS A 100 -21.74 -4.66 -12.57
N ALA A 101 -22.84 -5.00 -11.87
CA ALA A 101 -23.54 -6.27 -12.01
C ALA A 101 -24.34 -6.36 -13.32
N GLY A 102 -24.67 -5.20 -13.92
CA GLY A 102 -25.33 -5.12 -15.22
C GLY A 102 -26.84 -5.36 -15.22
N LYS A 103 -27.47 -5.51 -14.06
CA LYS A 103 -28.92 -5.77 -13.92
C LYS A 103 -29.76 -4.50 -13.82
N TYR A 104 -29.15 -3.36 -13.44
CA TYR A 104 -29.84 -2.09 -13.29
C TYR A 104 -29.40 -1.06 -14.32
N LYS A 105 -30.38 -0.35 -14.88
CA LYS A 105 -30.16 0.78 -15.80
C LYS A 105 -30.36 2.10 -15.06
N ILE A 106 -29.42 3.02 -15.20
CA ILE A 106 -29.56 4.39 -14.68
C ILE A 106 -30.58 5.13 -15.52
N LYS A 107 -31.65 5.59 -14.91
CA LYS A 107 -32.73 6.39 -15.56
C LYS A 107 -32.45 7.88 -15.51
N SER A 108 -32.02 8.34 -14.33
CA SER A 108 -31.64 9.73 -14.12
C SER A 108 -30.59 9.85 -13.03
N SER A 109 -29.82 10.95 -13.07
CA SER A 109 -28.83 11.25 -12.04
C SER A 109 -28.71 12.76 -11.86
N GLY A 110 -28.82 13.20 -10.59
CA GLY A 110 -28.67 14.60 -10.17
C GLY A 110 -27.54 14.80 -9.16
N VAL A 111 -26.54 13.88 -9.11
CA VAL A 111 -25.40 13.92 -8.19
C VAL A 111 -24.13 14.43 -8.87
N TYR A 112 -23.14 14.82 -8.08
CA TYR A 112 -21.85 15.34 -8.54
C TYR A 112 -20.73 14.44 -8.03
N PHE A 113 -19.68 14.24 -8.83
CA PHE A 113 -18.52 13.44 -8.41
C PHE A 113 -17.63 14.18 -7.41
N SER A 114 -17.07 13.43 -6.48
CA SER A 114 -16.18 13.90 -5.41
C SER A 114 -14.95 12.98 -5.29
N LYS A 115 -13.83 13.56 -4.87
CA LYS A 115 -12.60 12.81 -4.53
C LYS A 115 -12.51 12.44 -3.03
N LYS A 116 -13.48 12.88 -2.21
CA LYS A 116 -13.58 12.45 -0.82
C LYS A 116 -14.36 11.15 -0.78
N THR A 117 -13.68 10.02 -0.64
CA THR A 117 -14.24 8.67 -0.75
C THR A 117 -14.26 7.93 0.58
N ALA A 118 -15.07 6.90 0.68
CA ALA A 118 -14.97 5.84 1.67
C ALA A 118 -14.10 4.72 1.11
N LEU A 119 -14.36 4.27 -0.12
CA LEU A 119 -13.62 3.24 -0.85
C LEU A 119 -13.15 3.81 -2.19
N GLY A 120 -12.13 3.19 -2.80
CA GLY A 120 -11.64 3.59 -4.11
C GLY A 120 -11.19 5.05 -4.22
N LYS A 121 -11.48 5.68 -5.36
CA LYS A 121 -10.97 7.03 -5.72
C LYS A 121 -12.04 8.08 -5.97
N THR A 122 -13.31 7.66 -6.14
CA THR A 122 -14.40 8.56 -6.53
C THR A 122 -15.71 8.19 -5.86
N SER A 123 -16.33 9.13 -5.19
CA SER A 123 -17.69 9.05 -4.64
C SER A 123 -18.63 10.04 -5.31
N VAL A 124 -19.89 10.09 -4.89
CA VAL A 124 -20.87 11.10 -5.35
C VAL A 124 -21.40 11.97 -4.23
N LEU A 125 -21.60 13.26 -4.54
CA LEU A 125 -22.19 14.27 -3.67
C LEU A 125 -23.65 14.53 -4.10
N SER A 126 -24.60 14.27 -3.22
CA SER A 126 -25.98 14.72 -3.35
C SER A 126 -26.20 16.05 -2.62
N ARG A 127 -26.98 16.94 -3.23
CA ARG A 127 -27.32 18.28 -2.69
C ARG A 127 -28.80 18.40 -2.29
N GLY A 128 -29.42 17.28 -1.94
CA GLY A 128 -30.80 17.22 -1.47
C GLY A 128 -31.87 17.29 -2.59
N ARG A 129 -31.45 17.20 -3.85
CA ARG A 129 -32.37 17.18 -5.00
C ARG A 129 -31.85 16.30 -6.12
N GLY A 130 -32.70 15.43 -6.64
CA GLY A 130 -32.46 14.70 -7.89
C GLY A 130 -31.87 13.31 -7.72
N GLY A 131 -31.08 12.97 -6.73
CA GLY A 131 -30.56 11.62 -6.48
C GLY A 131 -30.11 10.82 -7.71
N ILE A 132 -30.20 9.49 -7.61
CA ILE A 132 -29.95 8.52 -8.69
C ILE A 132 -31.18 7.62 -8.78
N ASP A 133 -31.86 7.59 -9.92
CA ASP A 133 -32.99 6.70 -10.17
C ASP A 133 -32.52 5.52 -11.03
N ILE A 134 -32.72 4.30 -10.54
CA ILE A 134 -32.34 3.07 -11.23
C ILE A 134 -33.53 2.14 -11.45
N GLN A 135 -33.54 1.45 -12.59
CA GLN A 135 -34.55 0.47 -12.96
C GLN A 135 -33.90 -0.89 -13.13
N GLY A 136 -34.30 -1.87 -12.32
CA GLY A 136 -33.87 -3.24 -12.42
C GLY A 136 -34.53 -4.01 -13.58
N ASP A 137 -33.84 -5.05 -14.03
CA ASP A 137 -34.37 -6.03 -14.96
C ASP A 137 -35.21 -7.12 -14.24
N GLU A 138 -35.74 -8.08 -14.98
CA GLU A 138 -36.59 -9.18 -14.47
C GLU A 138 -35.86 -10.13 -13.48
N THR A 139 -34.55 -10.08 -13.38
CA THR A 139 -33.73 -10.92 -12.47
C THR A 139 -33.33 -10.20 -11.19
N SER A 140 -33.51 -8.88 -11.15
CA SER A 140 -33.08 -8.03 -10.04
C SER A 140 -34.11 -7.95 -8.92
N LEU A 141 -33.66 -7.57 -7.69
CA LEU A 141 -34.52 -7.46 -6.51
C LEU A 141 -35.72 -6.51 -6.72
N PHE A 142 -35.47 -5.33 -7.30
CA PHE A 142 -36.49 -4.30 -7.50
C PHE A 142 -37.12 -4.30 -8.88
N GLY A 143 -36.67 -5.16 -9.78
CA GLY A 143 -37.19 -5.32 -11.12
C GLY A 143 -38.03 -6.58 -11.32
N SER A 144 -38.08 -7.52 -10.35
CA SER A 144 -38.88 -8.75 -10.40
C SER A 144 -40.05 -8.72 -9.42
N GLU A 145 -41.17 -9.32 -9.80
CA GLU A 145 -42.31 -9.57 -8.92
C GLU A 145 -42.22 -10.97 -8.33
N GLY A 146 -42.52 -11.13 -7.03
CA GLY A 146 -42.50 -12.41 -6.35
C GLY A 146 -41.51 -12.47 -5.17
N PRO A 147 -41.12 -13.69 -4.73
CA PRO A 147 -40.24 -13.86 -3.59
C PRO A 147 -38.89 -13.15 -3.77
N ALA A 148 -38.46 -12.41 -2.75
CA ALA A 148 -37.20 -11.68 -2.77
C ALA A 148 -35.99 -12.58 -2.54
N GLY A 149 -36.16 -13.66 -1.73
CA GLY A 149 -35.04 -14.40 -1.15
C GLY A 149 -34.34 -13.63 -0.05
N SER A 150 -33.17 -14.11 0.35
CA SER A 150 -32.29 -13.34 1.24
C SER A 150 -31.66 -12.18 0.48
N PHE A 151 -31.56 -11.01 1.11
CA PHE A 151 -30.96 -9.83 0.50
C PHE A 151 -30.17 -8.98 1.49
N VAL A 152 -29.21 -8.23 0.96
CA VAL A 152 -28.46 -7.19 1.67
C VAL A 152 -28.53 -5.91 0.84
N ILE A 153 -28.75 -4.78 1.49
CA ILE A 153 -28.58 -3.45 0.91
C ILE A 153 -27.56 -2.73 1.77
N ASP A 154 -26.42 -2.41 1.22
CA ASP A 154 -25.39 -1.70 1.93
C ASP A 154 -24.85 -0.49 1.15
N PHE A 155 -24.32 0.48 1.87
CA PHE A 155 -23.80 1.71 1.29
C PHE A 155 -22.99 2.50 2.31
N TRP A 156 -22.07 3.30 1.81
CA TRP A 156 -21.33 4.27 2.62
C TRP A 156 -21.94 5.66 2.48
N ILE A 157 -22.11 6.36 3.60
CA ILE A 157 -22.52 7.76 3.60
C ILE A 157 -21.60 8.63 4.46
N CYS A 158 -21.44 9.89 4.02
CA CYS A 158 -20.83 10.96 4.81
C CYS A 158 -21.76 12.16 4.74
N PRO A 159 -22.76 12.23 5.65
CA PRO A 159 -23.78 13.27 5.60
C PRO A 159 -23.18 14.65 5.90
N SER A 160 -23.60 15.66 5.13
CA SER A 160 -23.28 17.06 5.47
C SER A 160 -24.23 17.59 6.53
N THR A 161 -25.49 17.15 6.47
CA THR A 161 -26.57 17.42 7.42
C THR A 161 -27.27 16.12 7.80
N VAL A 162 -28.01 16.11 8.90
CA VAL A 162 -28.79 14.96 9.38
C VAL A 162 -30.18 15.48 9.75
N GLU A 163 -30.84 16.10 8.76
CA GLU A 163 -32.16 16.71 8.97
C GLU A 163 -33.28 15.68 8.88
N ASN A 164 -34.33 15.89 9.69
CA ASN A 164 -35.51 15.03 9.64
C ASN A 164 -36.15 15.05 8.24
N GLY A 165 -36.36 13.86 7.69
CA GLY A 165 -37.00 13.70 6.39
C GLY A 165 -36.03 13.71 5.19
N GLU A 166 -34.72 13.86 5.38
CA GLU A 166 -33.76 13.53 4.32
C GLU A 166 -33.87 12.04 4.00
N VAL A 167 -34.03 11.68 2.72
CA VAL A 167 -34.23 10.30 2.26
C VAL A 167 -33.02 9.80 1.54
N LEU A 168 -32.51 8.66 2.02
CA LEU A 168 -31.36 7.91 1.46
C LEU A 168 -31.82 6.91 0.39
N LEU A 169 -32.90 6.16 0.65
CA LEU A 169 -33.47 5.18 -0.28
C LEU A 169 -34.96 5.30 -0.30
N ASN A 170 -35.59 5.16 -1.49
CA ASN A 170 -37.01 5.11 -1.64
C ASN A 170 -37.40 4.20 -2.81
N TRP A 171 -38.16 3.15 -2.50
CA TRP A 171 -38.80 2.29 -3.47
C TRP A 171 -40.28 2.20 -3.15
N ARG A 172 -41.10 2.37 -4.15
CA ARG A 172 -42.56 2.31 -4.03
C ARG A 172 -43.15 1.42 -5.11
N SER A 173 -43.96 0.47 -4.69
CA SER A 173 -44.61 -0.47 -5.57
C SER A 173 -46.01 -0.83 -5.07
N SER A 174 -46.62 -1.82 -5.68
CA SER A 174 -47.86 -2.44 -5.22
C SER A 174 -47.90 -3.92 -5.59
N LYS A 175 -48.59 -4.70 -4.80
CA LYS A 175 -48.89 -6.11 -5.09
C LYS A 175 -50.40 -6.34 -5.04
N ASN A 176 -50.90 -7.28 -5.85
CA ASN A 176 -52.29 -7.69 -5.84
C ASN A 176 -52.43 -9.05 -5.17
N ILE A 177 -53.21 -9.12 -4.09
CA ILE A 177 -53.49 -10.38 -3.38
C ILE A 177 -55.01 -10.55 -3.35
N GLY A 178 -55.51 -11.58 -4.00
CA GLY A 178 -56.93 -11.88 -4.02
C GLY A 178 -57.84 -10.79 -4.62
N GLY A 179 -57.30 -9.95 -5.51
CA GLY A 179 -58.01 -8.80 -6.11
C GLY A 179 -57.92 -7.49 -5.32
N GLN A 180 -57.27 -7.49 -4.17
CA GLN A 180 -56.98 -6.31 -3.38
C GLN A 180 -55.57 -5.80 -3.60
N VAL A 181 -55.40 -4.49 -3.87
CA VAL A 181 -54.12 -3.85 -4.08
C VAL A 181 -53.55 -3.38 -2.76
N PHE A 182 -52.33 -3.86 -2.46
CA PHE A 182 -51.52 -3.42 -1.32
C PHE A 182 -50.35 -2.58 -1.81
N TYR A 183 -50.27 -1.32 -1.33
CA TYR A 183 -49.13 -0.45 -1.63
C TYR A 183 -47.92 -0.87 -0.80
N GLN A 184 -46.75 -0.92 -1.43
CA GLN A 184 -45.50 -1.30 -0.83
C GLN A 184 -44.55 -0.12 -0.76
N LEU A 185 -43.76 -0.06 0.30
CA LEU A 185 -42.74 0.96 0.51
C LEU A 185 -41.49 0.34 1.18
N ILE A 186 -40.31 0.64 0.62
CA ILE A 186 -39.04 0.54 1.32
C ILE A 186 -38.45 1.94 1.34
N SER A 187 -38.22 2.50 2.53
CA SER A 187 -37.70 3.86 2.66
C SER A 187 -36.70 3.98 3.81
N THR A 188 -35.51 4.46 3.50
CA THR A 188 -34.47 4.78 4.48
C THR A 188 -34.32 6.29 4.57
N SER A 189 -34.44 6.85 5.77
CA SER A 189 -34.42 8.31 5.99
C SER A 189 -33.83 8.68 7.36
N PHE A 190 -33.49 9.95 7.54
CA PHE A 190 -33.11 10.48 8.86
C PHE A 190 -34.33 10.94 9.67
N TYR A 191 -34.31 10.57 10.94
CA TYR A 191 -35.23 11.06 11.95
C TYR A 191 -34.57 11.16 13.31
N LYS A 192 -34.59 12.35 13.95
CA LYS A 192 -33.91 12.63 15.23
C LYS A 192 -32.43 12.23 15.24
N ASN A 193 -31.71 12.58 14.18
CA ASN A 193 -30.29 12.25 13.95
C ASN A 193 -30.00 10.74 13.91
N LYS A 194 -30.99 9.93 13.60
CA LYS A 194 -30.90 8.47 13.44
C LYS A 194 -31.31 8.08 12.03
N VAL A 195 -30.78 6.99 11.52
CA VAL A 195 -31.28 6.36 10.31
C VAL A 195 -32.43 5.44 10.67
N ILE A 196 -33.54 5.56 9.97
CA ILE A 196 -34.71 4.69 10.08
C ILE A 196 -35.00 4.11 8.70
N THR A 197 -35.15 2.78 8.62
CA THR A 197 -35.63 2.09 7.43
C THR A 197 -37.00 1.51 7.71
N LEU A 198 -37.99 1.90 6.88
CA LEU A 198 -39.35 1.41 6.93
C LEU A 198 -39.58 0.43 5.77
N PHE A 199 -40.14 -0.72 6.09
CA PHE A 199 -40.70 -1.70 5.17
C PHE A 199 -42.19 -1.78 5.38
N SER A 200 -43.01 -1.45 4.37
CA SER A 200 -44.44 -1.48 4.43
C SER A 200 -45.01 -2.51 3.45
N ASN A 201 -45.80 -3.45 3.94
CA ASN A 201 -46.40 -4.56 3.18
C ASN A 201 -45.40 -5.42 2.37
N ILE A 202 -44.14 -5.51 2.82
CA ILE A 202 -43.11 -6.31 2.14
C ILE A 202 -43.20 -7.77 2.58
N PHE A 203 -43.35 -8.03 3.88
CA PHE A 203 -43.25 -9.37 4.49
C PHE A 203 -44.61 -10.02 4.53
N GLU A 204 -44.77 -11.15 3.83
CA GLU A 204 -46.04 -11.86 3.72
C GLU A 204 -46.40 -12.58 5.02
N GLY A 205 -47.66 -12.42 5.48
CA GLY A 205 -48.08 -12.99 6.75
C GLY A 205 -47.73 -12.15 7.98
N TYR A 206 -46.90 -11.12 7.86
CA TYR A 206 -46.61 -10.20 8.96
C TYR A 206 -47.76 -9.22 9.15
N THR A 207 -48.42 -9.28 10.31
CA THR A 207 -49.66 -8.50 10.59
C THR A 207 -49.49 -7.43 11.66
N GLU A 208 -48.36 -7.43 12.38
CA GLU A 208 -48.10 -6.37 13.34
C GLU A 208 -47.99 -5.00 12.67
N ASN A 209 -48.41 -3.95 13.37
CA ASN A 209 -48.37 -2.57 12.87
C ASN A 209 -48.94 -2.37 11.44
N ASN A 210 -49.99 -3.11 11.07
CA ASN A 210 -50.57 -3.10 9.73
C ASN A 210 -49.64 -3.53 8.60
N GLY A 211 -48.67 -4.43 8.88
CA GLY A 211 -47.69 -4.90 7.93
C GLY A 211 -46.46 -4.01 7.79
N ASP A 212 -46.31 -3.04 8.69
CA ASP A 212 -45.15 -2.13 8.72
C ASP A 212 -44.08 -2.65 9.68
N VAL A 213 -42.84 -2.72 9.19
CA VAL A 213 -41.62 -3.06 9.97
C VAL A 213 -40.65 -1.92 9.87
N SER A 214 -40.11 -1.48 11.00
CA SER A 214 -39.06 -0.46 11.02
C SER A 214 -37.81 -0.92 11.74
N LEU A 215 -36.64 -0.59 11.16
CA LEU A 215 -35.34 -0.67 11.78
C LEU A 215 -34.84 0.74 12.09
N SER A 216 -34.17 0.93 13.23
CA SER A 216 -33.65 2.24 13.64
C SER A 216 -32.25 2.11 14.22
N SER A 217 -31.35 3.04 13.86
CA SER A 217 -30.06 3.07 14.53
C SER A 217 -30.20 3.35 16.02
N SER A 218 -29.44 2.65 16.85
CA SER A 218 -29.33 2.91 18.30
C SER A 218 -28.53 4.19 18.54
N ARG A 219 -27.44 4.39 17.80
CA ARG A 219 -26.58 5.57 17.86
C ARG A 219 -27.03 6.71 16.95
N THR A 220 -26.57 7.91 17.25
CA THR A 220 -26.76 9.10 16.43
C THR A 220 -25.73 9.15 15.31
N ILE A 221 -26.13 9.60 14.14
CA ILE A 221 -25.25 9.81 12.99
C ILE A 221 -24.52 11.14 13.15
N ILE A 222 -23.21 11.13 12.89
CA ILE A 222 -22.34 12.31 13.02
C ILE A 222 -22.09 12.92 11.64
N PRO A 223 -22.42 14.20 11.39
CA PRO A 223 -22.13 14.85 10.13
C PRO A 223 -20.62 14.87 9.80
N ASN A 224 -20.31 14.83 8.51
CA ASN A 224 -18.96 14.87 7.94
C ASN A 224 -18.06 13.68 8.28
N GLN A 225 -18.62 12.59 8.80
CA GLN A 225 -17.94 11.32 9.01
C GLN A 225 -18.52 10.24 8.10
N TRP A 226 -17.65 9.41 7.54
CA TRP A 226 -18.08 8.23 6.82
C TRP A 226 -18.59 7.18 7.79
N SER A 227 -19.68 6.52 7.42
CA SER A 227 -20.20 5.32 8.07
C SER A 227 -20.74 4.34 7.04
N HIS A 228 -20.50 3.06 7.27
CA HIS A 228 -21.06 1.97 6.47
C HIS A 228 -22.40 1.56 7.06
N HIS A 229 -23.43 1.51 6.24
CA HIS A 229 -24.78 1.11 6.61
C HIS A 229 -25.14 -0.17 5.89
N LEU A 230 -25.65 -1.17 6.61
CA LEU A 230 -26.04 -2.46 6.07
C LEU A 230 -27.40 -2.86 6.63
N ILE A 231 -28.30 -3.21 5.72
CA ILE A 231 -29.63 -3.76 6.00
C ILE A 231 -29.67 -5.14 5.37
N SER A 232 -29.96 -6.18 6.16
CA SER A 232 -30.03 -7.56 5.65
C SER A 232 -31.30 -8.26 6.10
N PHE A 233 -31.87 -9.08 5.21
CA PHE A 233 -32.92 -10.03 5.50
C PHE A 233 -32.45 -11.44 5.14
N GLU A 234 -32.64 -12.37 6.04
CA GLU A 234 -32.34 -13.78 5.85
C GLU A 234 -33.63 -14.60 5.74
N GLU A 235 -33.85 -15.19 4.56
CA GLU A 235 -35.06 -15.95 4.24
C GLU A 235 -35.25 -17.20 5.09
N GLN A 236 -34.17 -17.84 5.53
CA GLN A 236 -34.24 -19.10 6.30
C GLN A 236 -34.67 -18.90 7.75
N THR A 237 -34.26 -17.80 8.37
CA THR A 237 -34.48 -17.54 9.80
C THR A 237 -35.52 -16.43 10.04
N GLY A 238 -35.85 -15.64 9.02
CA GLY A 238 -36.69 -14.46 9.13
C GLY A 238 -36.02 -13.31 9.87
N ILE A 239 -34.69 -13.33 10.01
CA ILE A 239 -33.94 -12.26 10.67
C ILE A 239 -33.82 -11.07 9.73
N LEU A 240 -34.26 -9.90 10.20
CA LEU A 240 -34.04 -8.61 9.56
C LEU A 240 -33.15 -7.77 10.46
N GLU A 241 -31.94 -7.41 9.98
CA GLU A 241 -30.94 -6.69 10.75
C GLU A 241 -30.58 -5.34 10.13
N TYR A 242 -30.16 -4.43 11.01
CA TYR A 242 -29.50 -3.19 10.62
C TYR A 242 -28.18 -3.03 11.36
N ARG A 243 -27.11 -2.78 10.61
CA ARG A 243 -25.74 -2.61 11.12
C ARG A 243 -25.15 -1.27 10.66
N ILE A 244 -24.33 -0.67 11.52
CA ILE A 244 -23.50 0.48 11.19
C ILE A 244 -22.04 0.12 11.54
N ASP A 245 -21.12 0.26 10.59
CA ASP A 245 -19.70 -0.09 10.73
C ASP A 245 -19.51 -1.52 11.30
N GLY A 246 -20.33 -2.47 10.82
CA GLY A 246 -20.35 -3.88 11.23
C GLY A 246 -20.99 -4.16 12.59
N GLN A 247 -21.35 -3.14 13.37
CA GLN A 247 -21.99 -3.31 14.67
C GLN A 247 -23.51 -3.36 14.53
N LEU A 248 -24.15 -4.32 15.19
CA LEU A 248 -25.60 -4.47 15.19
C LEU A 248 -26.26 -3.27 15.89
N GLU A 249 -27.19 -2.62 15.20
CA GLU A 249 -27.96 -1.47 15.68
C GLU A 249 -29.41 -1.83 16.03
N ASP A 250 -30.04 -2.66 15.20
CA ASP A 250 -31.42 -3.15 15.41
C ASP A 250 -31.57 -4.53 14.76
N ILE A 251 -32.48 -5.35 15.32
CA ILE A 251 -32.82 -6.69 14.84
C ILE A 251 -34.32 -6.94 15.02
N LYS A 252 -34.95 -7.55 14.02
CA LYS A 252 -36.33 -8.03 14.06
C LYS A 252 -36.39 -9.48 13.61
N TYR A 253 -37.24 -10.26 14.27
CA TYR A 253 -37.57 -11.62 13.86
C TYR A 253 -38.90 -11.59 13.11
N LEU A 254 -38.84 -11.71 11.80
CA LEU A 254 -40.02 -11.70 10.94
C LEU A 254 -40.58 -13.11 10.81
N THR A 255 -41.15 -13.59 11.89
CA THR A 255 -41.78 -14.90 12.02
C THR A 255 -43.18 -14.72 12.61
N ASP A 256 -44.01 -15.75 12.50
CA ASP A 256 -45.37 -15.77 13.06
C ASP A 256 -45.40 -15.65 14.60
N THR A 257 -44.29 -15.98 15.26
CA THR A 257 -44.13 -15.87 16.70
C THR A 257 -43.42 -14.58 17.13
N GLY A 258 -42.80 -13.85 16.23
CA GLY A 258 -41.92 -12.72 16.53
C GLY A 258 -40.61 -13.11 17.20
N HIS A 259 -40.24 -14.41 17.20
CA HIS A 259 -39.04 -14.96 17.80
C HIS A 259 -38.35 -15.94 16.85
N GLU A 260 -37.11 -16.30 17.16
CA GLU A 260 -36.37 -17.32 16.45
C GLU A 260 -37.11 -18.66 16.42
N GLY A 261 -37.08 -19.38 15.27
CA GLY A 261 -37.68 -20.69 15.09
C GLY A 261 -39.18 -20.71 14.78
N GLY A 262 -39.84 -19.57 14.59
CA GLY A 262 -41.20 -19.49 14.06
C GLY A 262 -41.26 -19.65 12.54
N THR A 263 -42.48 -19.70 11.97
CA THR A 263 -42.68 -19.71 10.51
C THR A 263 -42.30 -18.32 9.93
N VAL A 264 -41.40 -18.32 8.96
CA VAL A 264 -40.88 -17.06 8.39
C VAL A 264 -41.92 -16.32 7.57
N CYS A 265 -42.06 -15.04 7.79
CA CYS A 265 -42.79 -14.11 6.96
C CYS A 265 -41.89 -13.65 5.80
N ASN A 266 -41.97 -14.33 4.68
CA ASN A 266 -41.07 -14.10 3.54
C ASN A 266 -41.29 -12.73 2.88
N ALA A 267 -40.17 -12.14 2.43
CA ALA A 267 -40.24 -10.90 1.66
C ALA A 267 -40.75 -11.18 0.24
N VAL A 268 -41.82 -10.46 -0.15
CA VAL A 268 -42.45 -10.60 -1.47
C VAL A 268 -42.55 -9.23 -2.13
N MET A 269 -41.86 -9.10 -3.27
CA MET A 269 -41.85 -7.86 -4.04
C MET A 269 -43.07 -7.80 -4.97
N GLY A 270 -43.64 -6.60 -5.12
CA GLY A 270 -44.71 -6.33 -6.06
C GLY A 270 -44.22 -5.94 -7.45
N VAL A 271 -45.03 -5.22 -8.18
CA VAL A 271 -44.73 -4.80 -9.55
C VAL A 271 -43.37 -4.09 -9.62
N ALA A 272 -42.56 -4.41 -10.65
CA ALA A 272 -41.28 -3.76 -10.89
C ALA A 272 -41.36 -2.23 -10.86
N ALA A 273 -40.53 -1.60 -10.07
CA ALA A 273 -40.53 -0.14 -9.88
C ALA A 273 -39.09 0.40 -9.71
N GLU A 274 -38.94 1.70 -9.99
CA GLU A 274 -37.65 2.38 -9.85
C GLU A 274 -37.22 2.48 -8.38
N LEU A 275 -35.97 2.17 -8.12
CA LEU A 275 -35.30 2.48 -6.86
C LEU A 275 -34.68 3.87 -6.96
N ARG A 276 -34.99 4.74 -6.02
CA ARG A 276 -34.46 6.10 -5.92
C ARG A 276 -33.41 6.15 -4.79
N ILE A 277 -32.19 6.42 -5.15
CA ILE A 277 -31.04 6.48 -4.25
C ILE A 277 -30.74 7.97 -3.99
N VAL A 278 -30.61 8.36 -2.74
CA VAL A 278 -30.34 9.71 -2.21
C VAL A 278 -31.23 10.82 -2.80
N PRO A 279 -32.59 10.61 -2.94
CA PRO A 279 -33.45 11.57 -3.63
C PRO A 279 -33.54 12.94 -2.94
N SER A 280 -33.37 13.01 -1.61
CA SER A 280 -33.40 14.26 -0.84
C SER A 280 -32.29 14.35 0.24
N TYR A 281 -31.28 13.50 0.14
CA TYR A 281 -30.14 13.48 1.04
C TYR A 281 -29.11 14.56 0.70
N ILE A 282 -28.44 15.14 1.72
CA ILE A 282 -27.36 16.11 1.56
C ILE A 282 -26.07 15.54 2.14
N GLY A 283 -25.16 15.14 1.27
CA GLY A 283 -23.88 14.54 1.66
C GLY A 283 -23.29 13.66 0.58
N LEU A 284 -22.24 12.93 0.95
CA LEU A 284 -21.55 12.00 0.07
C LEU A 284 -22.14 10.60 0.21
N LEU A 285 -22.25 9.90 -0.92
CA LEU A 285 -22.59 8.48 -1.02
C LEU A 285 -21.46 7.77 -1.76
N ASP A 286 -21.11 6.58 -1.29
CA ASP A 286 -20.12 5.74 -1.92
C ASP A 286 -20.52 4.27 -1.86
N ASP A 287 -20.05 3.49 -2.83
CA ASP A 287 -20.13 2.02 -2.88
C ASP A 287 -21.52 1.47 -2.50
N PHE A 288 -22.56 1.91 -3.24
CA PHE A 288 -23.91 1.40 -3.06
C PHE A 288 -24.05 0.00 -3.65
N ARG A 289 -24.47 -0.98 -2.82
CA ARG A 289 -24.53 -2.38 -3.20
C ARG A 289 -25.85 -3.04 -2.78
N ILE A 290 -26.35 -3.93 -3.64
CA ILE A 290 -27.42 -4.88 -3.33
C ILE A 290 -26.86 -6.28 -3.58
N LEU A 291 -26.97 -7.17 -2.59
CA LEU A 291 -26.69 -8.60 -2.72
C LEU A 291 -28.00 -9.36 -2.62
N ARG A 292 -28.11 -10.48 -3.32
CA ARG A 292 -29.30 -11.32 -3.34
C ARG A 292 -28.92 -12.80 -3.42
N SER A 293 -29.61 -13.64 -2.65
CA SER A 293 -29.48 -15.09 -2.72
C SER A 293 -30.87 -15.70 -2.62
N TYR A 294 -31.10 -16.78 -3.33
CA TYR A 294 -32.29 -17.60 -3.21
C TYR A 294 -31.93 -18.92 -2.54
N THR A 295 -32.76 -19.38 -1.63
CA THR A 295 -32.68 -20.74 -1.14
C THR A 295 -33.22 -21.66 -2.23
N ASP A 296 -32.33 -22.37 -2.95
CA ASP A 296 -32.76 -23.40 -3.89
C ASP A 296 -32.97 -24.71 -3.12
N PHE A 297 -34.23 -25.00 -2.78
CA PHE A 297 -34.61 -26.23 -2.08
C PHE A 297 -34.31 -27.52 -2.87
N ASN A 298 -33.91 -27.43 -4.13
CA ASN A 298 -33.52 -28.56 -4.96
C ASN A 298 -32.00 -28.81 -4.99
N ARG A 299 -31.19 -27.94 -4.39
CA ARG A 299 -29.75 -28.13 -4.24
C ARG A 299 -29.45 -28.80 -2.90
N GLU A 300 -28.70 -29.91 -2.93
CA GLU A 300 -28.23 -30.62 -1.73
C GLU A 300 -27.19 -29.83 -0.91
N ASP A 301 -26.65 -28.72 -1.45
CA ASP A 301 -25.63 -27.90 -0.82
C ASP A 301 -26.10 -26.43 -0.70
N ASN A 302 -26.87 -26.16 0.36
CA ASN A 302 -27.37 -24.83 0.71
C ASN A 302 -26.39 -24.03 1.61
N SER A 303 -25.08 -24.30 1.55
CA SER A 303 -24.09 -23.74 2.44
C SER A 303 -23.60 -22.33 2.10
N GLU A 304 -24.01 -21.76 0.97
CA GLU A 304 -23.59 -20.42 0.55
C GLU A 304 -24.57 -19.35 1.01
N ASN A 305 -24.42 -18.93 2.25
CA ASN A 305 -25.11 -17.74 2.78
C ASN A 305 -24.40 -16.45 2.34
N ILE A 306 -25.16 -15.40 2.05
CA ILE A 306 -24.61 -14.06 1.83
C ILE A 306 -23.84 -13.66 3.07
N ARG A 307 -22.56 -13.35 2.91
CA ARG A 307 -21.73 -12.87 4.02
C ARG A 307 -22.18 -11.46 4.42
N VAL A 308 -22.71 -11.36 5.63
CA VAL A 308 -23.08 -10.08 6.23
C VAL A 308 -21.88 -9.54 7.00
N GLY A 309 -21.12 -8.64 6.40
CA GLY A 309 -19.92 -8.07 7.02
C GLY A 309 -19.49 -6.76 6.37
N LEU A 310 -18.54 -6.07 7.01
CA LEU A 310 -17.92 -4.89 6.41
C LEU A 310 -17.17 -5.30 5.13
N PRO A 311 -17.33 -4.56 4.03
CA PRO A 311 -16.47 -4.71 2.86
C PRO A 311 -15.01 -4.49 3.25
N GLU A 312 -14.09 -5.21 2.61
CA GLU A 312 -12.65 -4.99 2.79
C GLU A 312 -12.29 -3.58 2.31
N HIS A 313 -11.87 -2.73 3.23
CA HIS A 313 -11.42 -1.36 2.93
C HIS A 313 -10.04 -1.39 2.24
N TYR A 314 -9.18 -2.32 2.65
CA TYR A 314 -7.85 -2.58 2.09
C TYR A 314 -7.73 -4.05 1.71
N LYS A 315 -7.02 -4.34 0.62
CA LYS A 315 -6.75 -5.72 0.19
C LYS A 315 -5.92 -6.44 1.24
N ILE A 316 -6.38 -7.61 1.68
CA ILE A 316 -5.67 -8.44 2.69
C ILE A 316 -4.27 -8.84 2.20
N SER A 317 -4.06 -8.97 0.89
CA SER A 317 -2.73 -9.22 0.31
C SER A 317 -1.73 -8.08 0.54
N GLY A 318 -2.19 -6.95 1.06
CA GLY A 318 -1.34 -5.81 1.30
C GLY A 318 -0.89 -5.07 0.05
N GLY A 319 0.17 -4.29 0.19
CA GLY A 319 0.79 -3.54 -0.89
C GLY A 319 2.29 -3.41 -0.68
N ARG A 320 3.03 -3.13 -1.76
CA ARG A 320 4.49 -3.00 -1.76
C ARG A 320 4.93 -1.72 -2.47
N PHE A 321 5.94 -1.06 -1.93
CA PHE A 321 6.65 0.01 -2.63
C PHE A 321 8.16 -0.24 -2.65
N GLU A 322 8.83 0.30 -3.67
CA GLU A 322 10.28 0.23 -3.82
C GLU A 322 10.82 1.59 -4.23
N SER A 323 11.95 1.97 -3.64
CA SER A 323 12.69 3.17 -4.04
C SER A 323 13.34 2.98 -5.42
N ILE A 324 13.82 4.07 -6.02
CA ILE A 324 14.83 3.98 -7.07
C ILE A 324 16.15 3.45 -6.49
N PRO A 325 17.03 2.82 -7.30
CA PRO A 325 18.39 2.51 -6.90
C PRO A 325 19.16 3.81 -6.61
N VAL A 326 19.70 3.93 -5.40
CA VAL A 326 20.49 5.09 -4.96
C VAL A 326 21.96 4.83 -5.25
N LEU A 327 22.58 5.72 -6.02
CA LEU A 327 24.02 5.68 -6.28
C LEU A 327 24.77 6.24 -5.08
N THR A 328 25.74 5.49 -4.60
CA THR A 328 26.70 5.87 -3.57
C THR A 328 28.12 5.86 -4.09
N LYS A 329 29.10 5.52 -3.28
CA LYS A 329 30.51 5.31 -3.66
C LYS A 329 30.86 3.83 -3.64
N GLU A 330 31.88 3.45 -4.42
CA GLU A 330 32.42 2.09 -4.35
C GLU A 330 32.83 1.73 -2.91
N GLY A 331 32.53 0.50 -2.50
CA GLY A 331 32.82 0.03 -1.14
C GLY A 331 31.90 0.59 -0.06
N THR A 332 30.75 1.16 -0.43
CA THR A 332 29.72 1.56 0.54
C THR A 332 29.16 0.33 1.25
N VAL A 333 29.12 0.40 2.58
CA VAL A 333 28.51 -0.60 3.46
C VAL A 333 27.23 -0.03 4.04
N ILE A 334 26.13 -0.74 3.90
CA ILE A 334 24.84 -0.38 4.49
C ILE A 334 24.83 -0.88 5.93
N ASN A 335 24.71 0.04 6.88
CA ASN A 335 24.78 -0.27 8.31
C ASN A 335 23.42 -0.54 8.93
N LYS A 336 22.43 0.35 8.67
CA LYS A 336 21.11 0.29 9.29
C LYS A 336 20.05 0.91 8.38
N VAL A 337 18.83 0.44 8.54
CA VAL A 337 17.63 1.09 7.99
C VAL A 337 16.73 1.46 9.16
N PHE A 338 16.32 2.71 9.21
CA PHE A 338 15.34 3.21 10.16
C PHE A 338 14.06 3.56 9.40
N ALA A 339 12.90 3.28 9.97
CA ALA A 339 11.64 3.72 9.43
C ALA A 339 10.77 4.32 10.52
N GLU A 340 10.13 5.46 10.20
CA GLU A 340 9.05 6.00 11.01
C GLU A 340 7.73 5.45 10.49
N VAL A 341 7.18 4.48 11.23
CA VAL A 341 5.97 3.76 10.88
C VAL A 341 4.85 4.03 11.89
N TYR A 342 3.62 3.97 11.42
CA TYR A 342 2.43 3.90 12.26
C TYR A 342 1.71 2.61 11.97
N GLU A 343 1.63 1.72 12.95
CA GLU A 343 1.01 0.40 12.85
C GLU A 343 -0.17 0.32 13.82
N PRO A 344 -1.41 0.54 13.34
CA PRO A 344 -2.60 0.19 14.10
C PRO A 344 -2.60 -1.29 14.51
N SER A 345 -3.37 -1.64 15.53
CA SER A 345 -3.41 -3.03 16.01
C SER A 345 -3.71 -4.02 14.88
N GLN A 346 -2.95 -5.10 14.77
CA GLN A 346 -3.03 -6.17 13.78
C GLN A 346 -2.59 -5.79 12.35
N THR A 347 -1.99 -4.62 12.16
CA THR A 347 -1.34 -4.26 10.89
C THR A 347 0.18 -4.46 11.00
N GLU A 348 0.88 -4.57 9.87
CA GLU A 348 2.32 -4.82 9.84
C GLU A 348 3.00 -4.07 8.70
N VAL A 349 4.26 -3.65 8.94
CA VAL A 349 5.17 -3.12 7.92
C VAL A 349 6.44 -3.95 7.91
N CYS A 350 6.72 -4.64 6.81
CA CYS A 350 7.95 -5.38 6.58
C CYS A 350 8.91 -4.54 5.75
N LEU A 351 10.12 -4.29 6.26
CA LEU A 351 11.15 -3.50 5.59
C LEU A 351 12.17 -4.39 4.92
N TYR A 352 12.66 -3.97 3.76
CA TYR A 352 13.67 -4.67 2.98
C TYR A 352 14.70 -3.71 2.44
N VAL A 353 15.93 -4.21 2.27
CA VAL A 353 17.01 -3.49 1.61
C VAL A 353 17.78 -4.46 0.71
N ARG A 354 18.33 -3.96 -0.38
CA ARG A 354 19.31 -4.67 -1.22
C ARG A 354 20.39 -3.74 -1.68
N ALA A 355 21.59 -4.28 -1.97
CA ALA A 355 22.71 -3.53 -2.51
C ALA A 355 23.49 -4.36 -3.53
N GLY A 356 24.24 -3.68 -4.40
CA GLY A 356 25.10 -4.30 -5.41
C GLY A 356 25.81 -3.27 -6.27
N ASP A 357 26.76 -3.72 -7.08
CA ASP A 357 27.66 -2.82 -7.82
C ASP A 357 27.12 -2.39 -9.21
N ASN A 358 26.13 -3.13 -9.75
CA ASN A 358 25.59 -2.85 -11.08
C ASN A 358 24.08 -3.04 -11.13
N TYR A 359 23.31 -1.96 -10.97
CA TYR A 359 21.86 -2.02 -10.96
C TYR A 359 21.23 -2.36 -12.33
N PHE A 360 21.95 -2.28 -13.44
CA PHE A 360 21.43 -2.61 -14.76
C PHE A 360 21.13 -4.11 -14.96
N ASN A 361 21.69 -4.97 -14.13
CA ASN A 361 21.41 -6.41 -14.12
C ASN A 361 20.49 -6.85 -12.98
N TRP A 362 19.88 -5.90 -12.25
CA TRP A 362 18.94 -6.22 -11.19
C TRP A 362 17.61 -6.71 -11.78
N THR A 363 17.06 -7.72 -11.11
CA THR A 363 15.75 -8.31 -11.39
C THR A 363 14.88 -8.23 -10.15
N GLU A 364 13.69 -8.82 -10.18
CA GLU A 364 12.85 -8.93 -8.97
C GLU A 364 13.56 -9.71 -7.87
N ASP A 365 14.28 -10.80 -8.23
CA ASP A 365 14.93 -11.71 -7.30
C ASP A 365 16.44 -11.47 -7.12
N TYR A 366 17.06 -10.57 -7.88
CA TYR A 366 18.50 -10.31 -7.82
C TYR A 366 18.86 -8.81 -7.88
N PRO A 367 19.72 -8.32 -6.96
CA PRO A 367 20.19 -8.95 -5.73
C PRO A 367 19.01 -9.30 -4.80
N GLU A 368 19.21 -10.31 -3.95
CA GLU A 368 18.20 -10.73 -2.98
C GLU A 368 17.81 -9.57 -2.04
N TRP A 369 16.50 -9.44 -1.79
CA TRP A 369 15.98 -8.53 -0.80
C TRP A 369 16.20 -9.07 0.60
N ILE A 370 16.95 -8.34 1.42
CA ILE A 370 17.25 -8.70 2.81
C ILE A 370 16.19 -8.07 3.71
N PRO A 371 15.41 -8.85 4.47
CA PRO A 371 14.48 -8.30 5.45
C PRO A 371 15.25 -7.64 6.60
N VAL A 372 14.81 -6.48 7.03
CA VAL A 372 15.48 -5.70 8.06
C VAL A 372 14.51 -5.24 9.15
N VAL A 373 15.00 -5.18 10.37
CA VAL A 373 14.27 -4.59 11.49
C VAL A 373 14.79 -3.17 11.71
N SER A 374 13.87 -2.21 11.83
CA SER A 374 14.21 -0.80 12.00
C SER A 374 15.21 -0.57 13.13
N GLY A 375 16.35 0.04 12.81
CA GLY A 375 17.42 0.39 13.73
C GLY A 375 18.39 -0.75 14.10
N GLN A 376 18.19 -1.97 13.60
CA GLN A 376 19.14 -3.06 13.79
C GLN A 376 20.31 -2.98 12.79
N GLU A 377 21.48 -3.47 13.21
CA GLU A 377 22.65 -3.55 12.33
C GLU A 377 22.48 -4.62 11.27
N ILE A 378 22.93 -4.29 10.06
CA ILE A 378 22.90 -5.16 8.88
C ILE A 378 24.35 -5.63 8.64
N GLU A 379 24.55 -6.92 8.59
CA GLU A 379 25.85 -7.52 8.36
C GLU A 379 26.09 -7.80 6.87
N ASN A 380 27.29 -7.51 6.39
CA ASN A 380 27.80 -7.90 5.06
C ASN A 380 26.99 -7.41 3.85
N LEU A 381 26.27 -6.29 3.97
CA LEU A 381 25.58 -5.68 2.83
C LEU A 381 26.38 -4.49 2.31
N SER A 382 26.93 -4.63 1.10
CA SER A 382 27.73 -3.58 0.45
C SER A 382 27.44 -3.50 -1.05
N GLY A 383 27.67 -2.33 -1.64
CA GLY A 383 27.54 -2.11 -3.08
C GLY A 383 27.61 -0.64 -3.46
N LEU A 384 27.81 -0.37 -4.74
CA LEU A 384 27.78 0.97 -5.33
C LEU A 384 26.36 1.56 -5.35
N TYR A 385 25.36 0.70 -5.39
CA TYR A 385 23.94 1.07 -5.34
C TYR A 385 23.24 0.34 -4.21
N PHE A 386 22.26 0.99 -3.61
CA PHE A 386 21.30 0.34 -2.73
C PHE A 386 19.86 0.73 -3.09
N GLN A 387 18.92 -0.06 -2.62
CA GLN A 387 17.49 0.17 -2.81
C GLN A 387 16.74 -0.31 -1.55
N VAL A 388 15.68 0.41 -1.16
CA VAL A 388 14.81 0.01 -0.06
C VAL A 388 13.42 -0.33 -0.59
N ALA A 389 12.75 -1.24 0.12
CA ALA A 389 11.36 -1.56 -0.12
C ALA A 389 10.61 -1.74 1.20
N ALA A 390 9.31 -1.61 1.16
CA ALA A 390 8.46 -2.03 2.27
C ALA A 390 7.18 -2.68 1.76
N GLU A 391 6.72 -3.67 2.50
CA GLU A 391 5.41 -4.30 2.36
C GLU A 391 4.53 -3.88 3.52
N LEU A 392 3.32 -3.45 3.20
CA LEU A 392 2.32 -3.00 4.15
C LEU A 392 1.17 -4.02 4.16
N PHE A 393 0.80 -4.49 5.33
CA PHE A 393 -0.32 -5.43 5.49
C PHE A 393 -1.40 -4.82 6.37
N PRO A 394 -2.68 -4.86 5.95
CA PRO A 394 -3.79 -4.41 6.76
C PRO A 394 -4.06 -5.37 7.92
N ASP A 395 -5.00 -5.02 8.80
CA ASP A 395 -5.54 -5.97 9.78
C ASP A 395 -6.31 -7.10 9.08
N GLY A 396 -6.54 -8.21 9.79
CA GLY A 396 -7.19 -9.41 9.23
C GLY A 396 -8.62 -9.18 8.68
N GLY A 397 -9.26 -8.07 9.03
CA GLY A 397 -10.54 -7.63 8.45
C GLY A 397 -10.40 -6.64 7.29
N GLY A 398 -9.19 -6.25 6.92
CA GLY A 398 -8.95 -5.26 5.89
C GLY A 398 -9.49 -3.86 6.21
N GLN A 399 -9.62 -3.50 7.50
CA GLN A 399 -10.25 -2.24 7.93
C GLN A 399 -9.24 -1.16 8.32
N LYS A 400 -7.99 -1.53 8.58
CA LYS A 400 -6.95 -0.62 9.04
C LYS A 400 -5.71 -0.75 8.17
N THR A 401 -5.06 0.37 7.89
CA THR A 401 -3.80 0.42 7.15
C THR A 401 -2.67 0.89 8.05
N PRO A 402 -1.48 0.29 7.95
CA PRO A 402 -0.28 0.91 8.46
C PRO A 402 0.16 2.04 7.53
N SER A 403 1.07 2.87 8.00
CA SER A 403 1.67 3.91 7.17
C SER A 403 3.16 4.11 7.47
N VAL A 404 3.91 4.51 6.45
CA VAL A 404 5.35 4.82 6.53
C VAL A 404 5.54 6.30 6.22
N THR A 405 6.06 7.06 7.18
CA THR A 405 6.28 8.50 7.03
C THR A 405 7.69 8.81 6.50
N GLU A 406 8.69 8.04 6.92
CA GLU A 406 10.09 8.27 6.58
C GLU A 406 10.87 6.96 6.63
N ILE A 407 11.85 6.80 5.73
CA ILE A 407 12.86 5.74 5.79
C ILE A 407 14.22 6.42 5.72
N LYS A 408 15.13 6.05 6.62
CA LYS A 408 16.53 6.49 6.65
C LYS A 408 17.45 5.30 6.50
N VAL A 409 18.38 5.40 5.59
CA VAL A 409 19.45 4.42 5.41
C VAL A 409 20.74 5.02 5.92
N GLU A 410 21.29 4.41 6.96
CA GLU A 410 22.63 4.71 7.47
C GLU A 410 23.64 3.84 6.72
N TYR A 411 24.63 4.46 6.12
CA TYR A 411 25.70 3.78 5.39
C TYR A 411 27.06 4.41 5.66
N THR A 412 28.11 3.64 5.51
CA THR A 412 29.49 4.10 5.65
C THR A 412 30.21 3.90 4.34
N THR A 413 30.89 4.94 3.86
CA THR A 413 31.78 4.87 2.71
C THR A 413 33.20 4.62 3.20
N LEU A 414 33.90 3.67 2.56
CA LEU A 414 35.32 3.47 2.87
C LEU A 414 36.13 4.68 2.36
N PRO A 415 37.07 5.19 3.15
CA PRO A 415 37.86 6.35 2.74
C PRO A 415 38.74 6.00 1.54
N GLU A 416 38.71 6.86 0.52
CA GLU A 416 39.62 6.81 -0.60
C GLU A 416 41.04 7.20 -0.15
N PRO A 417 42.09 6.40 -0.50
CA PRO A 417 43.45 6.76 -0.16
C PRO A 417 43.91 8.07 -0.83
N PHE A 418 44.73 8.86 -0.13
CA PHE A 418 45.29 10.04 -0.76
C PHE A 418 46.23 9.69 -1.90
N PRO A 419 46.30 10.47 -2.97
CA PRO A 419 47.20 10.23 -4.09
C PRO A 419 48.68 10.40 -3.67
N PRO A 420 49.60 9.70 -4.35
CA PRO A 420 51.01 10.00 -4.17
C PRO A 420 51.32 11.45 -4.57
N TYR A 421 52.05 12.19 -3.73
CA TYR A 421 52.31 13.61 -3.97
C TYR A 421 53.64 13.91 -4.69
N LYS A 422 54.63 13.01 -4.67
CA LYS A 422 55.88 13.12 -5.41
C LYS A 422 55.90 12.02 -6.46
N ILE A 423 55.83 12.39 -7.70
CA ILE A 423 55.99 11.46 -8.82
C ILE A 423 57.12 11.92 -9.70
N SER A 424 58.01 11.02 -10.11
CA SER A 424 59.09 11.26 -11.05
C SER A 424 59.13 10.15 -12.10
N VAL A 425 59.73 10.45 -13.21
CA VAL A 425 59.78 9.55 -14.36
C VAL A 425 61.20 9.55 -14.97
N GLU A 426 61.73 8.34 -15.21
CA GLU A 426 63.00 8.15 -15.92
C GLU A 426 62.78 7.36 -17.21
N LYS A 427 63.31 7.86 -18.31
CA LYS A 427 63.22 7.24 -19.63
C LYS A 427 64.34 6.20 -19.85
N GLY A 428 63.97 5.10 -20.53
CA GLY A 428 64.93 4.06 -20.96
C GLY A 428 64.66 3.60 -22.40
N ASP A 429 65.42 2.60 -22.85
CA ASP A 429 65.20 1.98 -24.15
C ASP A 429 63.95 1.07 -24.12
N GLY A 430 62.90 1.48 -24.79
CA GLY A 430 61.59 0.77 -24.78
C GLY A 430 60.93 0.70 -23.44
N GLN A 431 61.33 1.51 -22.46
CA GLN A 431 60.79 1.45 -21.09
C GLN A 431 60.77 2.81 -20.40
N VAL A 432 59.98 2.88 -19.35
CA VAL A 432 59.90 4.04 -18.46
C VAL A 432 59.82 3.53 -17.01
N THR A 433 60.64 4.08 -16.14
CA THR A 433 60.59 3.83 -14.69
C THR A 433 59.91 5.00 -14.00
N LEU A 434 58.85 4.72 -13.25
CA LEU A 434 58.15 5.67 -12.43
C LEU A 434 58.54 5.48 -10.97
N SER A 435 58.66 6.57 -10.21
CA SER A 435 58.90 6.52 -8.75
C SER A 435 58.04 7.57 -8.08
N TRP A 436 57.45 7.23 -6.95
CA TRP A 436 56.53 8.10 -6.20
C TRP A 436 56.71 7.94 -4.70
N SER A 437 56.15 8.86 -3.91
CA SER A 437 56.08 8.74 -2.47
C SER A 437 54.94 7.81 -2.05
N TYR A 438 55.05 7.17 -0.88
CA TYR A 438 53.90 6.53 -0.26
C TYR A 438 52.73 7.52 -0.10
N SER A 439 51.51 7.02 -0.12
CA SER A 439 50.35 7.80 0.34
C SER A 439 50.57 8.32 1.75
N VAL A 440 50.02 9.48 2.05
CA VAL A 440 50.22 10.15 3.36
C VAL A 440 49.49 9.44 4.49
N ASP A 441 48.49 8.65 4.14
CA ASP A 441 47.68 7.86 5.09
C ASP A 441 48.02 6.36 5.01
N ASP A 442 47.65 5.64 6.06
CA ASP A 442 47.83 4.18 6.14
C ASP A 442 46.71 3.40 5.40
N SER A 443 45.81 4.05 4.68
CA SER A 443 44.70 3.41 4.01
C SER A 443 45.08 2.74 2.68
N ALA A 444 46.24 3.13 2.10
CA ALA A 444 46.73 2.59 0.84
C ALA A 444 47.20 1.14 0.96
N GLY A 445 46.61 0.24 0.16
CA GLY A 445 47.01 -1.17 0.00
C GLY A 445 47.99 -1.39 -1.12
N GLY A 446 48.06 -0.48 -2.08
CA GLY A 446 48.95 -0.52 -3.24
C GLY A 446 48.63 0.57 -4.24
N TYR A 447 49.19 0.42 -5.46
CA TYR A 447 49.11 1.47 -6.47
C TYR A 447 48.76 0.92 -7.84
N TYR A 448 48.03 1.72 -8.60
CA TYR A 448 47.77 1.57 -10.03
C TYR A 448 48.55 2.60 -10.83
N ILE A 449 49.21 2.20 -11.90
CA ILE A 449 49.80 3.10 -12.88
C ILE A 449 48.81 3.27 -14.05
N TYR A 450 48.40 4.48 -14.27
CA TYR A 450 47.61 4.91 -15.41
C TYR A 450 48.55 5.43 -16.48
N TYR A 451 48.48 4.93 -17.72
CA TYR A 451 49.31 5.42 -18.81
C TYR A 451 48.58 5.52 -20.15
N GLY A 452 49.02 6.45 -20.99
CA GLY A 452 48.47 6.68 -22.33
C GLY A 452 49.38 7.52 -23.20
N ASN A 453 49.01 7.77 -24.45
CA ASN A 453 49.75 8.57 -25.39
C ASN A 453 49.18 9.98 -25.63
N ARG A 454 48.18 10.39 -24.84
CA ARG A 454 47.58 11.71 -24.81
C ARG A 454 47.45 12.21 -23.38
N PRO A 455 47.60 13.54 -23.17
CA PRO A 455 47.44 14.09 -21.83
C PRO A 455 46.03 13.84 -21.29
N GLY A 456 45.90 13.40 -20.05
CA GLY A 456 44.61 13.12 -19.38
C GLY A 456 43.86 11.87 -19.87
N GLU A 457 44.35 11.21 -20.94
CA GLU A 457 43.75 9.99 -21.51
C GLU A 457 44.64 8.78 -21.28
N TYR A 458 44.32 7.92 -20.31
CA TYR A 458 45.16 6.80 -19.89
C TYR A 458 44.68 5.46 -20.45
N LEU A 459 44.51 5.39 -21.81
CA LEU A 459 44.02 4.19 -22.51
C LEU A 459 45.17 3.32 -23.08
N GLY A 460 46.33 3.33 -22.45
CA GLY A 460 47.53 2.59 -22.90
C GLY A 460 47.32 1.08 -22.88
N ARG A 461 47.83 0.37 -23.93
CA ARG A 461 47.77 -1.10 -24.02
C ARG A 461 49.09 -1.71 -24.47
N SER A 462 50.17 -0.93 -24.55
CA SER A 462 51.43 -1.34 -25.16
C SER A 462 52.44 -1.90 -24.12
N ALA A 463 52.25 -1.65 -22.84
CA ALA A 463 53.18 -2.15 -21.84
C ALA A 463 53.07 -3.67 -21.65
N VAL A 464 54.20 -4.33 -21.46
CA VAL A 464 54.27 -5.79 -21.17
C VAL A 464 53.53 -6.13 -19.85
N GLN A 465 53.52 -5.20 -18.92
CA GLN A 465 52.85 -5.35 -17.60
C GLN A 465 51.30 -5.34 -17.71
N GLY A 466 50.75 -4.94 -18.84
CA GLY A 466 49.31 -4.98 -19.09
C GLY A 466 48.75 -3.64 -19.61
N ALA A 467 47.44 -3.66 -19.87
CA ALA A 467 46.67 -2.46 -20.20
C ALA A 467 46.52 -1.53 -19.00
N SER A 468 46.43 -0.24 -19.25
CA SER A 468 46.14 0.76 -18.22
C SER A 468 44.70 0.59 -17.67
N PRO A 469 44.49 0.65 -16.32
CA PRO A 469 45.51 0.83 -15.30
C PRO A 469 46.26 -0.48 -14.94
N VAL A 470 47.56 -0.39 -14.65
CA VAL A 470 48.41 -1.52 -14.27
C VAL A 470 48.55 -1.59 -12.76
N ASN A 471 48.08 -2.69 -12.14
CA ASN A 471 48.31 -2.93 -10.72
C ASN A 471 49.81 -3.29 -10.48
N VAL A 472 50.47 -2.54 -9.63
CA VAL A 472 51.88 -2.74 -9.31
C VAL A 472 52.11 -3.16 -7.84
N GLY A 473 51.03 -3.36 -7.10
CA GLY A 473 51.09 -3.70 -5.68
C GLY A 473 51.59 -2.56 -4.80
N ASN A 474 51.95 -2.87 -3.58
CA ASN A 474 52.43 -1.88 -2.59
C ASN A 474 53.91 -1.54 -2.77
N VAL A 475 54.23 -0.87 -3.85
CA VAL A 475 55.58 -0.42 -4.18
C VAL A 475 55.61 1.09 -4.46
N THR A 476 56.79 1.70 -4.36
CA THR A 476 56.96 3.13 -4.66
C THR A 476 57.75 3.37 -5.96
N SER A 477 58.05 2.31 -6.70
CA SER A 477 58.69 2.41 -8.01
C SER A 477 58.30 1.20 -8.85
N ALA A 478 58.05 1.43 -10.15
CA ALA A 478 57.82 0.35 -11.12
C ALA A 478 58.26 0.78 -12.52
N THR A 479 58.70 -0.21 -13.32
CA THR A 479 59.13 0.01 -14.69
C THR A 479 58.10 -0.60 -15.67
N LEU A 480 57.57 0.22 -16.56
CA LEU A 480 56.75 -0.23 -17.68
C LEU A 480 57.67 -0.46 -18.90
N THR A 481 57.68 -1.67 -19.43
CA THR A 481 58.45 -2.10 -20.60
C THR A 481 57.57 -2.35 -21.83
N GLY A 482 58.18 -2.50 -23.00
CA GLY A 482 57.42 -2.70 -24.25
C GLY A 482 56.88 -1.39 -24.88
N LEU A 483 57.28 -0.24 -24.34
CA LEU A 483 56.87 1.05 -24.84
C LEU A 483 57.67 1.40 -26.15
N LYS A 484 57.00 2.09 -27.08
CA LYS A 484 57.63 2.45 -28.36
C LYS A 484 58.57 3.66 -28.20
N ASN A 485 59.84 3.50 -28.58
CA ASN A 485 60.78 4.60 -28.60
C ASN A 485 60.31 5.74 -29.50
N GLY A 486 60.54 6.99 -29.07
CA GLY A 486 60.15 8.17 -29.82
C GLY A 486 58.70 8.64 -29.61
N VAL A 487 57.85 7.84 -28.95
CA VAL A 487 56.45 8.21 -28.58
C VAL A 487 56.45 8.82 -27.19
N ILE A 488 55.71 9.89 -26.99
CA ILE A 488 55.47 10.49 -25.67
C ILE A 488 54.35 9.70 -25.01
N TYR A 489 54.59 9.27 -23.76
CA TYR A 489 53.59 8.66 -22.91
C TYR A 489 53.38 9.53 -21.65
N TYR A 490 52.12 9.64 -21.26
CA TYR A 490 51.68 10.35 -20.07
C TYR A 490 51.30 9.34 -19.00
N PHE A 491 51.65 9.63 -17.73
CA PHE A 491 51.47 8.74 -16.64
C PHE A 491 50.89 9.44 -15.42
N ALA A 492 50.03 8.75 -14.68
CA ALA A 492 49.57 9.12 -13.38
C ALA A 492 49.52 7.87 -12.47
N VAL A 493 49.58 8.06 -11.18
CA VAL A 493 49.50 6.96 -10.19
C VAL A 493 48.37 7.26 -9.22
N ALA A 494 47.54 6.25 -8.95
CA ALA A 494 46.57 6.29 -7.88
C ALA A 494 46.86 5.24 -6.83
N ALA A 495 46.60 5.53 -5.58
CA ALA A 495 46.61 4.54 -4.51
C ALA A 495 45.26 3.83 -4.47
N TYR A 496 45.21 2.52 -4.21
CA TYR A 496 43.99 1.81 -3.88
C TYR A 496 43.95 1.42 -2.39
N SER A 497 42.72 1.26 -1.86
CA SER A 497 42.53 0.95 -0.44
C SER A 497 43.05 -0.45 -0.09
N LYS A 498 43.65 -0.61 1.09
CA LYS A 498 44.02 -1.91 1.63
C LYS A 498 42.83 -2.79 2.01
N LEU A 499 41.62 -2.20 2.12
CA LEU A 499 40.40 -2.90 2.46
C LEU A 499 39.68 -3.44 1.22
N ASP A 500 39.77 -2.69 0.10
CA ASP A 500 39.18 -3.09 -1.19
C ASP A 500 39.96 -2.43 -2.34
N GLU A 501 40.57 -3.23 -3.24
CA GLU A 501 41.35 -2.75 -4.39
C GLU A 501 40.51 -1.93 -5.41
N ARG A 502 39.19 -2.04 -5.38
CA ARG A 502 38.29 -1.27 -6.25
C ARG A 502 38.19 0.18 -5.81
N ILE A 503 38.47 0.49 -4.55
CA ILE A 503 38.40 1.85 -3.99
C ILE A 503 39.74 2.54 -4.28
N CYS A 504 39.76 3.35 -5.31
CA CYS A 504 40.91 4.11 -5.75
C CYS A 504 40.80 5.58 -5.38
N GLY A 505 41.87 6.12 -4.84
CA GLY A 505 41.97 7.56 -4.60
C GLY A 505 42.19 8.36 -5.89
N ALA A 506 42.24 9.67 -5.75
CA ALA A 506 42.52 10.55 -6.86
C ALA A 506 43.88 10.27 -7.53
N LEU A 507 43.98 10.57 -8.83
CA LEU A 507 45.23 10.48 -9.57
C LEU A 507 46.26 11.47 -9.04
N SER A 508 47.52 11.07 -9.04
CA SER A 508 48.66 11.95 -8.79
C SER A 508 48.76 13.03 -9.89
N LYS A 509 49.67 13.99 -9.72
CA LYS A 509 50.04 14.90 -10.80
C LYS A 509 50.54 14.07 -12.00
N GLU A 510 50.08 14.42 -13.22
CA GLU A 510 50.54 13.81 -14.46
C GLU A 510 52.00 14.13 -14.74
N VAL A 511 52.74 13.09 -15.15
CA VAL A 511 54.11 13.20 -15.64
C VAL A 511 54.21 12.55 -17.03
N TYR A 512 55.20 12.94 -17.81
CA TYR A 512 55.36 12.38 -19.16
C TYR A 512 56.83 11.99 -19.43
N ALA A 513 57.03 11.00 -20.28
CA ALA A 513 58.35 10.56 -20.74
C ALA A 513 58.27 10.12 -22.21
N ARG A 514 59.41 10.20 -22.87
CA ARG A 514 59.62 9.71 -24.23
C ARG A 514 60.73 8.67 -24.21
N PRO A 515 60.45 7.37 -24.26
CA PRO A 515 61.44 6.32 -24.33
C PRO A 515 62.39 6.53 -25.50
N GLU A 516 63.68 6.26 -25.28
CA GLU A 516 64.71 6.40 -26.31
C GLU A 516 65.88 5.44 -26.11
N ARG A 517 66.49 4.97 -27.20
CA ARG A 517 67.70 4.17 -27.12
C ARG A 517 68.85 5.01 -26.56
N LYS A 518 69.55 4.46 -25.53
CA LYS A 518 70.84 5.03 -25.15
C LYS A 518 71.79 4.87 -26.31
N ARG A 519 72.37 5.98 -26.79
CA ARG A 519 73.47 5.98 -27.77
C ARG A 519 74.73 5.44 -27.17
#